data_eef388f606cf6f4f005fc2d3b7bc3cf6
#
_entry.id   eef388f606cf6f4f005fc2d3b7bc3cf6
#
_cell.length_a   1.000
_cell.length_b   1.000
_cell.length_c   1.000
_cell.angle_alpha   90.00
_cell.angle_beta   90.00
_cell.angle_gamma   90.00
#
_symmetry.space_group_name_H-M   'P 1'
#
loop_
_entity.id
_entity.type
_entity.pdbx_description
1 polymer ?
#
loop_
_entity_poly.entity_id
_entity_poly.type
_entity_poly.pdbx_seq_one_letter_code
_entity_poly.pdbx_strand_id
1 'polypeptide(L)'
;MAPLPTESAPVPAGSAPPSGNPAARSLPVVEISGTPLERGRQYGEAVRPLLHASLAYYEEAFGRSAGLTWEKVTARAARWLAPVTAYAPHLVEEMRGIADGAGADLLDVLALNARGEVIYDKSFAEITADRAGRPPEEEPAEGCTSFAAYGPASGDGHVYAGQNWDWRAGVADTVVMIRIVQPPRPTLIMQVEAGQVGRQGANSAGIAFNANGLGGRFDDRIGLPQTVVRRTVLDQGNIADALDVLCRTRAHIASNALLTCREGFAIDLETTPAGHGWMYPTDGLLVHGNHYQAGVPAPLAAAGYRPMSPDSLVRVPRAEQGLAALRHSTGPAESRELIRRAMSDHLGHPESLCTHPDPRRPAVEHWTTLVSSLADLTTGEYLVTAGTPCDRAYQHLPWNLYDGPHGGPEATGTHP
;
A
#
# COMPACT_ATOMS: atom_id res chain seq x y z
N MET A 1 -42.08 35.75 10.21
CA MET A 1 -40.78 35.27 9.74
C MET A 1 -39.71 36.16 10.39
N ALA A 2 -39.06 35.67 11.41
CA ALA A 2 -37.92 36.32 12.04
C ALA A 2 -36.63 35.84 11.42
N PRO A 3 -35.61 36.67 11.21
CA PRO A 3 -34.33 36.23 10.63
C PRO A 3 -33.52 35.40 11.64
N LEU A 4 -32.89 34.34 11.13
CA LEU A 4 -31.95 33.49 11.89
C LEU A 4 -30.67 34.26 12.16
N PRO A 5 -30.04 34.11 13.34
CA PRO A 5 -28.77 34.76 13.65
C PRO A 5 -27.62 34.05 12.93
N THR A 6 -26.84 34.82 12.18
CA THR A 6 -25.55 34.44 11.62
C THR A 6 -24.46 34.88 12.60
N GLU A 7 -24.06 33.99 13.48
CA GLU A 7 -22.74 34.04 14.15
C GLU A 7 -22.29 32.63 14.45
N SER A 8 -21.35 32.14 13.65
CA SER A 8 -20.63 30.93 13.93
C SER A 8 -19.51 31.21 14.96
N ALA A 9 -19.68 30.67 16.15
CA ALA A 9 -18.61 30.67 17.16
C ALA A 9 -17.38 29.88 16.66
N PRO A 10 -16.15 30.31 16.98
CA PRO A 10 -14.95 29.59 16.61
C PRO A 10 -14.89 28.25 17.37
N VAL A 11 -14.65 27.17 16.61
CA VAL A 11 -14.39 25.83 17.16
C VAL A 11 -13.10 25.90 17.99
N PRO A 12 -13.09 25.43 19.26
CA PRO A 12 -11.87 25.45 20.06
C PRO A 12 -10.81 24.55 19.42
N ALA A 13 -9.59 25.09 19.28
CA ALA A 13 -8.43 24.37 18.84
C ALA A 13 -8.20 23.17 19.78
N GLY A 14 -8.25 21.96 19.22
CA GLY A 14 -7.95 20.73 19.95
C GLY A 14 -6.55 20.80 20.58
N SER A 15 -6.42 20.30 21.79
CA SER A 15 -5.18 20.22 22.54
C SER A 15 -4.07 19.57 21.70
N ALA A 16 -2.92 20.25 21.61
CA ALA A 16 -1.73 19.72 20.98
C ALA A 16 -1.32 18.37 21.61
N PRO A 17 -0.89 17.40 20.79
CA PRO A 17 -0.39 16.13 21.31
C PRO A 17 0.87 16.35 22.16
N PRO A 18 1.18 15.45 23.11
CA PRO A 18 2.34 15.60 23.96
C PRO A 18 3.63 15.60 23.14
N SER A 19 4.43 16.63 23.29
CA SER A 19 5.73 16.82 22.65
C SER A 19 6.77 15.86 23.27
N GLY A 20 6.79 14.63 22.82
CA GLY A 20 7.95 13.76 22.94
C GLY A 20 8.63 13.75 21.56
N ASN A 21 9.83 14.33 21.47
CA ASN A 21 10.64 14.29 20.26
C ASN A 21 11.18 12.85 20.07
N PRO A 22 10.51 11.93 19.32
CA PRO A 22 11.13 10.67 18.99
C PRO A 22 12.25 10.99 18.01
N ALA A 23 13.46 10.50 18.29
CA ALA A 23 14.61 10.59 17.39
C ALA A 23 14.14 10.35 15.96
N ALA A 24 14.59 11.20 15.01
CA ALA A 24 14.13 11.18 13.64
C ALA A 24 14.35 9.77 13.06
N ARG A 25 13.26 8.96 13.00
CA ARG A 25 13.30 7.64 12.39
C ARG A 25 13.50 7.85 10.90
N SER A 26 14.50 7.22 10.33
CA SER A 26 14.67 7.09 8.88
C SER A 26 14.27 5.67 8.45
N LEU A 27 13.60 5.56 7.31
CA LEU A 27 13.35 4.24 6.71
C LEU A 27 14.65 3.70 6.13
N PRO A 28 14.99 2.42 6.35
CA PRO A 28 16.08 1.78 5.63
C PRO A 28 15.86 1.88 4.13
N VAL A 29 16.92 2.18 3.37
CA VAL A 29 16.93 2.22 1.92
C VAL A 29 17.84 1.11 1.39
N VAL A 30 17.36 0.33 0.43
CA VAL A 30 18.09 -0.81 -0.14
C VAL A 30 18.01 -0.73 -1.66
N GLU A 31 19.15 -0.82 -2.34
CA GLU A 31 19.21 -0.94 -3.80
C GLU A 31 19.69 -2.33 -4.17
N ILE A 32 18.99 -2.97 -5.12
CA ILE A 32 19.32 -4.32 -5.60
C ILE A 32 19.32 -4.37 -7.12
N SER A 33 20.16 -5.24 -7.68
CA SER A 33 20.32 -5.39 -9.14
C SER A 33 20.74 -6.80 -9.53
N GLY A 34 20.72 -7.10 -10.83
CA GLY A 34 21.14 -8.39 -11.38
C GLY A 34 19.99 -9.33 -11.68
N THR A 35 20.26 -10.65 -11.71
CA THR A 35 19.25 -11.70 -11.89
C THR A 35 18.27 -11.75 -10.72
N PRO A 36 17.09 -12.33 -10.89
CA PRO A 36 16.12 -12.44 -9.79
C PRO A 36 16.71 -13.07 -8.51
N LEU A 37 17.48 -14.15 -8.64
CA LEU A 37 18.12 -14.81 -7.50
C LEU A 37 19.17 -13.90 -6.81
N GLU A 38 19.98 -13.20 -7.59
CA GLU A 38 20.99 -12.27 -7.06
C GLU A 38 20.35 -11.09 -6.35
N ARG A 39 19.30 -10.48 -6.94
CA ARG A 39 18.52 -9.41 -6.28
C ARG A 39 17.93 -9.88 -4.96
N GLY A 40 17.33 -11.07 -4.97
CA GLY A 40 16.79 -11.67 -3.77
C GLY A 40 17.84 -11.83 -2.67
N ARG A 41 19.05 -12.36 -3.00
CA ARG A 41 20.15 -12.50 -2.02
C ARG A 41 20.59 -11.16 -1.45
N GLN A 42 20.83 -10.16 -2.31
CA GLN A 42 21.19 -8.81 -1.88
C GLN A 42 20.15 -8.26 -0.92
N TYR A 43 18.84 -8.40 -1.28
CA TYR A 43 17.76 -7.93 -0.44
C TYR A 43 17.71 -8.68 0.90
N GLY A 44 17.70 -10.01 0.88
CA GLY A 44 17.67 -10.84 2.10
C GLY A 44 18.83 -10.56 3.05
N GLU A 45 20.05 -10.38 2.51
CA GLU A 45 21.23 -10.01 3.28
C GLU A 45 21.09 -8.63 3.92
N ALA A 46 20.65 -7.63 3.15
CA ALA A 46 20.52 -6.25 3.60
C ALA A 46 19.44 -6.08 4.71
N VAL A 47 18.37 -6.86 4.65
CA VAL A 47 17.24 -6.73 5.58
C VAL A 47 17.12 -7.91 6.55
N ARG A 48 18.12 -8.78 6.66
CA ARG A 48 18.05 -9.99 7.48
C ARG A 48 17.43 -9.79 8.88
N PRO A 49 17.88 -8.84 9.71
CA PRO A 49 17.27 -8.62 11.02
C PRO A 49 15.80 -8.20 10.94
N LEU A 50 15.45 -7.38 9.95
CA LEU A 50 14.10 -6.88 9.76
C LEU A 50 13.15 -7.98 9.25
N LEU A 51 13.64 -8.86 8.38
CA LEU A 51 12.88 -10.02 7.90
C LEU A 51 12.56 -10.97 9.05
N HIS A 52 13.55 -11.30 9.90
CA HIS A 52 13.30 -12.13 11.08
C HIS A 52 12.36 -11.46 12.08
N ALA A 53 12.42 -10.14 12.23
CA ALA A 53 11.44 -9.39 13.03
C ALA A 53 10.02 -9.48 12.44
N SER A 54 9.87 -9.41 11.10
CA SER A 54 8.59 -9.65 10.42
C SER A 54 8.07 -11.06 10.68
N LEU A 55 8.92 -12.09 10.55
CA LEU A 55 8.54 -13.48 10.81
C LEU A 55 8.04 -13.67 12.25
N ALA A 56 8.82 -13.18 13.23
CA ALA A 56 8.44 -13.28 14.64
C ALA A 56 7.11 -12.56 14.95
N TYR A 57 6.91 -11.39 14.38
CA TYR A 57 5.65 -10.64 14.53
C TYR A 57 4.46 -11.42 13.98
N TYR A 58 4.57 -11.94 12.75
CA TYR A 58 3.46 -12.67 12.13
C TYR A 58 3.22 -14.03 12.75
N GLU A 59 4.24 -14.74 13.23
CA GLU A 59 4.07 -15.96 14.02
C GLU A 59 3.21 -15.69 15.27
N GLU A 60 3.54 -14.64 16.04
CA GLU A 60 2.75 -14.23 17.21
C GLU A 60 1.34 -13.78 16.81
N ALA A 61 1.20 -12.97 15.75
CA ALA A 61 -0.09 -12.47 15.29
C ALA A 61 -1.03 -13.60 14.87
N PHE A 62 -0.57 -14.56 14.06
CA PHE A 62 -1.35 -15.72 13.65
C PHE A 62 -1.65 -16.66 14.82
N GLY A 63 -0.72 -16.80 15.77
CA GLY A 63 -0.95 -17.55 17.00
C GLY A 63 -2.07 -16.97 17.82
N ARG A 64 -2.10 -15.65 17.95
CA ARG A 64 -3.07 -14.91 18.75
C ARG A 64 -4.45 -14.84 18.07
N SER A 65 -4.50 -14.41 16.81
CA SER A 65 -5.77 -14.18 16.10
C SER A 65 -6.45 -15.47 15.66
N ALA A 66 -5.69 -16.51 15.32
CA ALA A 66 -6.22 -17.72 14.72
C ALA A 66 -5.81 -19.03 15.41
N GLY A 67 -4.94 -18.96 16.43
CA GLY A 67 -4.38 -20.15 17.07
C GLY A 67 -3.57 -21.02 16.10
N LEU A 68 -2.99 -20.43 15.06
CA LEU A 68 -2.15 -21.13 14.10
C LEU A 68 -0.68 -21.06 14.53
N THR A 69 0.00 -22.20 14.51
CA THR A 69 1.45 -22.25 14.57
C THR A 69 2.03 -21.79 13.24
N TRP A 70 3.26 -21.27 13.24
CA TRP A 70 3.92 -20.83 12.00
C TRP A 70 4.06 -21.95 10.97
N GLU A 71 4.32 -23.19 11.41
CA GLU A 71 4.33 -24.37 10.54
C GLU A 71 3.00 -24.53 9.77
N LYS A 72 1.86 -24.28 10.42
CA LYS A 72 0.55 -24.34 9.76
C LYS A 72 0.34 -23.17 8.79
N VAL A 73 0.89 -21.99 9.11
CA VAL A 73 0.85 -20.83 8.22
C VAL A 73 1.66 -21.09 6.96
N THR A 74 2.90 -21.59 7.09
CA THR A 74 3.76 -21.92 5.94
C THR A 74 3.21 -23.07 5.10
N ALA A 75 2.64 -24.10 5.74
CA ALA A 75 1.95 -25.19 5.03
C ALA A 75 0.75 -24.67 4.20
N ARG A 76 0.02 -23.65 4.70
CA ARG A 76 -1.03 -22.99 3.91
C ARG A 76 -0.46 -22.16 2.79
N ALA A 77 0.56 -21.36 3.07
CA ALA A 77 1.23 -20.52 2.08
C ALA A 77 1.80 -21.35 0.91
N ALA A 78 2.24 -22.59 1.17
CA ALA A 78 2.72 -23.52 0.15
C ALA A 78 1.70 -23.76 -1.00
N ARG A 79 0.40 -23.56 -0.76
CA ARG A 79 -0.65 -23.67 -1.81
C ARG A 79 -0.44 -22.67 -2.95
N TRP A 80 0.19 -21.52 -2.68
CA TRP A 80 0.47 -20.49 -3.69
C TRP A 80 1.76 -20.71 -4.45
N LEU A 81 2.65 -21.62 -4.01
CA LEU A 81 3.94 -21.82 -4.68
C LEU A 81 3.78 -22.22 -6.16
N ALA A 82 2.95 -23.20 -6.46
CA ALA A 82 2.74 -23.65 -7.82
C ALA A 82 2.04 -22.59 -8.70
N PRO A 83 0.95 -21.94 -8.28
CA PRO A 83 0.33 -20.84 -9.04
C PRO A 83 1.28 -19.68 -9.31
N VAL A 84 2.06 -19.26 -8.30
CA VAL A 84 3.04 -18.16 -8.46
C VAL A 84 4.19 -18.58 -9.38
N THR A 85 4.68 -19.82 -9.27
CA THR A 85 5.72 -20.33 -10.18
C THR A 85 5.25 -20.35 -11.63
N ALA A 86 4.00 -20.75 -11.87
CA ALA A 86 3.43 -20.79 -13.22
C ALA A 86 3.25 -19.38 -13.82
N TYR A 87 2.88 -18.40 -12.98
CA TYR A 87 2.57 -17.04 -13.40
C TYR A 87 3.80 -16.14 -13.49
N ALA A 88 4.64 -16.13 -12.45
CA ALA A 88 5.79 -15.24 -12.31
C ALA A 88 7.01 -16.00 -11.73
N PRO A 89 7.61 -16.94 -12.50
CA PRO A 89 8.71 -17.78 -12.02
C PRO A 89 9.91 -16.96 -11.51
N HIS A 90 10.17 -15.81 -12.12
CA HIS A 90 11.22 -14.90 -11.70
C HIS A 90 11.02 -14.33 -10.28
N LEU A 91 9.78 -14.18 -9.82
CA LEU A 91 9.51 -13.72 -8.45
C LEU A 91 9.73 -14.85 -7.44
N VAL A 92 9.49 -16.11 -7.83
CA VAL A 92 9.84 -17.25 -6.98
C VAL A 92 11.37 -17.37 -6.84
N GLU A 93 12.12 -17.14 -7.91
CA GLU A 93 13.60 -17.09 -7.85
C GLU A 93 14.09 -15.93 -6.96
N GLU A 94 13.43 -14.77 -7.05
CA GLU A 94 13.74 -13.65 -6.16
C GLU A 94 13.42 -13.98 -4.69
N MET A 95 12.27 -14.64 -4.40
CA MET A 95 11.93 -15.13 -3.06
C MET A 95 12.95 -16.18 -2.54
N ARG A 96 13.46 -17.07 -3.40
CA ARG A 96 14.52 -18.01 -3.04
C ARG A 96 15.81 -17.27 -2.65
N GLY A 97 16.16 -16.26 -3.45
CA GLY A 97 17.29 -15.40 -3.12
C GLY A 97 17.13 -14.69 -1.78
N ILE A 98 15.92 -14.16 -1.49
CA ILE A 98 15.61 -13.52 -0.20
C ILE A 98 15.80 -14.53 0.94
N ALA A 99 15.28 -15.73 0.81
CA ALA A 99 15.43 -16.80 1.79
C ALA A 99 16.92 -17.14 2.02
N ASP A 100 17.68 -17.38 0.94
CA ASP A 100 19.12 -17.64 0.99
C ASP A 100 19.87 -16.51 1.72
N GLY A 101 19.64 -15.25 1.30
CA GLY A 101 20.29 -14.06 1.86
C GLY A 101 19.95 -13.80 3.32
N ALA A 102 18.73 -14.06 3.72
CA ALA A 102 18.25 -13.86 5.08
C ALA A 102 18.56 -15.04 6.02
N GLY A 103 18.87 -16.23 5.47
CA GLY A 103 18.98 -17.47 6.25
C GLY A 103 17.60 -17.92 6.78
N ALA A 104 16.58 -17.84 5.93
CA ALA A 104 15.20 -18.29 6.18
C ALA A 104 14.80 -19.36 5.15
N ASP A 105 13.65 -19.99 5.33
CA ASP A 105 13.11 -20.92 4.35
C ASP A 105 12.29 -20.19 3.26
N LEU A 106 12.25 -20.77 2.04
CA LEU A 106 11.40 -20.22 0.95
C LEU A 106 9.93 -20.08 1.38
N LEU A 107 9.42 -21.03 2.16
CA LEU A 107 8.04 -20.99 2.64
C LEU A 107 7.79 -19.89 3.66
N ASP A 108 8.80 -19.47 4.42
CA ASP A 108 8.69 -18.30 5.30
C ASP A 108 8.53 -17.03 4.48
N VAL A 109 9.37 -16.85 3.45
CA VAL A 109 9.26 -15.69 2.54
C VAL A 109 7.95 -15.71 1.78
N LEU A 110 7.51 -16.88 1.30
CA LEU A 110 6.22 -17.02 0.63
C LEU A 110 5.06 -16.69 1.58
N ALA A 111 5.13 -17.11 2.84
CA ALA A 111 4.11 -16.81 3.85
C ALA A 111 4.01 -15.30 4.13
N LEU A 112 5.13 -14.56 4.20
CA LEU A 112 5.13 -13.10 4.28
C LEU A 112 4.47 -12.46 3.05
N ASN A 113 4.67 -13.04 1.87
CA ASN A 113 4.11 -12.55 0.61
C ASN A 113 2.64 -12.95 0.37
N ALA A 114 2.15 -13.97 1.07
CA ALA A 114 0.76 -14.43 1.00
C ALA A 114 0.02 -14.26 2.34
N ARG A 115 0.53 -13.41 3.26
CA ARG A 115 -0.06 -13.29 4.61
C ARG A 115 -1.52 -12.82 4.59
N GLY A 116 -1.83 -11.88 3.70
CA GLY A 116 -3.20 -11.41 3.51
C GLY A 116 -4.10 -12.52 2.98
N GLU A 117 -3.64 -13.28 2.03
CA GLU A 117 -4.35 -14.41 1.45
C GLU A 117 -4.61 -15.51 2.47
N VAL A 118 -3.62 -15.79 3.34
CA VAL A 118 -3.79 -16.76 4.44
C VAL A 118 -4.86 -16.29 5.43
N ILE A 119 -4.88 -14.99 5.79
CA ILE A 119 -5.86 -14.42 6.73
C ILE A 119 -7.27 -14.42 6.14
N TYR A 120 -7.41 -14.08 4.84
CA TYR A 120 -8.71 -13.93 4.19
C TYR A 120 -9.19 -15.19 3.43
N ASP A 121 -8.41 -16.28 3.44
CA ASP A 121 -8.86 -17.56 2.92
C ASP A 121 -10.10 -18.04 3.70
N LYS A 122 -11.16 -18.41 3.00
CA LYS A 122 -12.42 -18.88 3.59
C LYS A 122 -12.22 -20.08 4.52
N SER A 123 -11.31 -20.98 4.15
CA SER A 123 -10.96 -22.12 5.02
C SER A 123 -10.33 -21.73 6.33
N PHE A 124 -9.68 -20.58 6.40
CA PHE A 124 -9.13 -20.01 7.61
C PHE A 124 -10.24 -19.52 8.57
N ALA A 125 -11.26 -18.86 7.99
CA ALA A 125 -12.40 -18.40 8.77
C ALA A 125 -13.19 -19.55 9.42
N GLU A 126 -13.35 -20.66 8.71
CA GLU A 126 -14.04 -21.84 9.23
C GLU A 126 -13.28 -22.45 10.42
N ILE A 127 -11.94 -22.50 10.33
CA ILE A 127 -11.10 -23.00 11.43
C ILE A 127 -11.14 -22.09 12.66
N THR A 128 -11.21 -20.76 12.46
CA THR A 128 -11.26 -19.81 13.58
C THR A 128 -12.65 -19.74 14.21
N ALA A 129 -13.72 -19.87 13.42
CA ALA A 129 -15.10 -19.93 13.91
C ALA A 129 -15.36 -21.15 14.78
N ASP A 130 -14.87 -22.33 14.36
CA ASP A 130 -15.00 -23.59 15.11
C ASP A 130 -14.31 -23.55 16.49
N ARG A 131 -13.22 -22.79 16.62
CA ARG A 131 -12.46 -22.73 17.89
C ARG A 131 -13.02 -21.75 18.91
N ALA A 132 -13.69 -20.69 18.46
CA ALA A 132 -14.01 -19.57 19.35
C ALA A 132 -15.46 -19.53 19.83
N GLY A 133 -16.39 -20.29 19.21
CA GLY A 133 -17.83 -20.10 19.47
C GLY A 133 -18.27 -18.64 19.26
N ARG A 134 -17.42 -17.82 18.63
CA ARG A 134 -17.63 -16.43 18.26
C ARG A 134 -17.61 -16.31 16.75
N PRO A 135 -18.42 -15.42 16.16
CA PRO A 135 -18.12 -14.98 14.79
C PRO A 135 -16.67 -14.47 14.79
N PRO A 136 -15.87 -14.80 13.75
CA PRO A 136 -14.53 -14.26 13.64
C PRO A 136 -14.65 -12.75 13.76
N GLU A 137 -13.95 -12.16 14.73
CA GLU A 137 -13.71 -10.73 14.69
C GLU A 137 -13.04 -10.48 13.34
N GLU A 138 -13.73 -9.81 12.45
CA GLU A 138 -13.15 -9.41 11.18
C GLU A 138 -11.99 -8.50 11.54
N GLU A 139 -10.75 -9.03 11.46
CA GLU A 139 -9.60 -8.16 11.56
C GLU A 139 -9.76 -7.11 10.45
N PRO A 140 -9.70 -5.80 10.78
CA PRO A 140 -9.85 -4.79 9.76
C PRO A 140 -8.83 -5.03 8.66
N ALA A 141 -9.28 -4.92 7.41
CA ALA A 141 -8.40 -4.85 6.27
C ALA A 141 -7.41 -3.70 6.46
N GLU A 142 -6.29 -3.72 5.71
CA GLU A 142 -5.32 -2.62 5.69
C GLU A 142 -6.06 -1.27 5.74
N GLY A 143 -5.70 -0.39 6.68
CA GLY A 143 -6.10 1.00 6.67
C GLY A 143 -5.20 1.74 5.69
N CYS A 144 -5.73 2.33 4.65
CA CYS A 144 -4.96 3.09 3.67
C CYS A 144 -5.85 4.14 3.02
N THR A 145 -5.23 5.22 2.56
CA THR A 145 -5.90 6.18 1.68
C THR A 145 -4.92 6.58 0.59
N SER A 146 -5.30 6.35 -0.65
CA SER A 146 -4.50 6.66 -1.84
C SER A 146 -5.14 7.76 -2.66
N PHE A 147 -4.32 8.50 -3.42
CA PHE A 147 -4.80 9.53 -4.33
C PHE A 147 -3.93 9.64 -5.58
N ALA A 148 -4.55 10.17 -6.65
CA ALA A 148 -3.91 10.70 -7.84
C ALA A 148 -4.40 12.12 -8.09
N ALA A 149 -3.49 13.05 -8.42
CA ALA A 149 -3.81 14.43 -8.76
C ALA A 149 -2.99 14.90 -9.95
N TYR A 150 -3.65 15.43 -10.98
CA TYR A 150 -3.01 15.95 -12.17
C TYR A 150 -3.93 16.92 -12.94
N GLY A 151 -3.40 17.61 -13.96
CA GLY A 151 -4.17 18.52 -14.78
C GLY A 151 -4.93 19.57 -13.96
N PRO A 152 -6.27 19.64 -14.03
CA PRO A 152 -7.04 20.68 -13.32
C PRO A 152 -6.92 20.61 -11.79
N ALA A 153 -6.57 19.45 -11.23
CA ALA A 153 -6.38 19.29 -9.79
C ALA A 153 -5.00 19.73 -9.31
N SER A 154 -4.02 19.93 -10.20
CA SER A 154 -2.63 20.27 -9.88
C SER A 154 -2.26 21.59 -10.53
N GLY A 155 -2.28 22.70 -9.77
CA GLY A 155 -2.07 24.04 -10.29
C GLY A 155 -0.64 24.30 -10.81
N ASP A 156 0.34 23.55 -10.33
CA ASP A 156 1.73 23.59 -10.82
C ASP A 156 1.99 22.71 -12.07
N GLY A 157 0.96 21.97 -12.52
CA GLY A 157 1.02 21.12 -13.70
C GLY A 157 1.72 19.78 -13.50
N HIS A 158 2.13 19.44 -12.29
CA HIS A 158 2.74 18.14 -11.99
C HIS A 158 1.70 17.04 -11.83
N VAL A 159 2.14 15.78 -11.99
CA VAL A 159 1.36 14.58 -11.76
C VAL A 159 1.80 13.95 -10.45
N TYR A 160 0.90 13.91 -9.49
CA TYR A 160 1.14 13.37 -8.17
C TYR A 160 0.36 12.09 -7.92
N ALA A 161 1.03 11.10 -7.32
CA ALA A 161 0.41 9.90 -6.77
C ALA A 161 0.91 9.66 -5.35
N GLY A 162 0.04 9.38 -4.42
CA GLY A 162 0.45 9.20 -3.03
C GLY A 162 -0.50 8.35 -2.22
N GLN A 163 -0.03 7.96 -1.03
CA GLN A 163 -0.78 7.09 -0.14
C GLN A 163 -0.31 7.24 1.31
N ASN A 164 -1.26 7.30 2.25
CA ASN A 164 -1.02 6.90 3.63
C ASN A 164 -1.19 5.38 3.71
N TRP A 165 -0.16 4.69 4.13
CA TRP A 165 -0.21 3.26 4.42
C TRP A 165 -0.35 3.07 5.92
N ASP A 166 -1.55 2.69 6.35
CA ASP A 166 -1.86 2.41 7.74
C ASP A 166 -1.86 0.90 7.95
N TRP A 167 -1.16 0.46 8.99
CA TRP A 167 -1.07 -0.95 9.35
C TRP A 167 -0.76 -1.12 10.83
N ARG A 168 -0.57 -2.36 11.26
CA ARG A 168 -0.20 -2.71 12.63
C ARG A 168 1.10 -2.01 13.04
N ALA A 169 1.07 -1.28 14.15
CA ALA A 169 2.24 -0.54 14.64
C ALA A 169 3.44 -1.45 14.93
N GLY A 170 3.20 -2.72 15.28
CA GLY A 170 4.26 -3.69 15.58
C GLY A 170 5.17 -4.06 14.41
N VAL A 171 4.76 -3.81 13.16
CA VAL A 171 5.65 -4.01 11.99
C VAL A 171 6.30 -2.72 11.51
N ALA A 172 6.08 -1.60 12.20
CA ALA A 172 6.61 -0.33 11.76
C ALA A 172 8.11 -0.41 11.46
N ASP A 173 8.89 -1.04 12.33
CA ASP A 173 10.36 -1.14 12.21
C ASP A 173 10.84 -2.12 11.13
N THR A 174 9.94 -2.84 10.48
CA THR A 174 10.29 -3.76 9.38
C THR A 174 10.06 -3.15 8.00
N VAL A 175 9.58 -1.90 7.94
CA VAL A 175 9.34 -1.20 6.66
C VAL A 175 10.66 -0.74 6.05
N VAL A 176 10.80 -1.00 4.74
CA VAL A 176 11.99 -0.71 3.93
C VAL A 176 11.57 -0.01 2.65
N MET A 177 12.36 0.96 2.21
CA MET A 177 12.32 1.50 0.85
C MET A 177 13.30 0.74 -0.03
N ILE A 178 12.81 0.18 -1.13
CA ILE A 178 13.64 -0.62 -2.03
C ILE A 178 13.64 -0.04 -3.44
N ARG A 179 14.84 0.08 -4.02
CA ARG A 179 15.05 0.33 -5.44
C ARG A 179 15.50 -0.96 -6.12
N ILE A 180 14.80 -1.34 -7.20
CA ILE A 180 15.09 -2.57 -7.95
C ILE A 180 15.50 -2.21 -9.37
N VAL A 181 16.77 -2.43 -9.71
CA VAL A 181 17.33 -2.23 -11.05
C VAL A 181 17.31 -3.57 -11.79
N GLN A 182 16.50 -3.68 -12.82
CA GLN A 182 16.17 -4.95 -13.47
C GLN A 182 15.99 -4.90 -15.00
N PRO A 183 16.93 -4.28 -15.76
CA PRO A 183 16.78 -4.20 -17.22
C PRO A 183 16.56 -5.59 -17.83
N PRO A 184 15.73 -5.73 -18.90
CA PRO A 184 15.07 -4.66 -19.65
C PRO A 184 13.76 -4.14 -19.05
N ARG A 185 13.32 -4.64 -17.88
CA ARG A 185 12.15 -4.14 -17.18
C ARG A 185 12.44 -2.79 -16.52
N PRO A 186 11.40 -1.96 -16.26
CA PRO A 186 11.58 -0.71 -15.56
C PRO A 186 12.26 -0.89 -14.19
N THR A 187 13.04 0.10 -13.78
CA THR A 187 13.52 0.25 -12.41
C THR A 187 12.35 0.62 -11.52
N LEU A 188 12.26 0.03 -10.32
CA LEU A 188 11.19 0.25 -9.36
C LEU A 188 11.69 0.96 -8.12
N ILE A 189 10.84 1.81 -7.52
CA ILE A 189 10.97 2.27 -6.14
C ILE A 189 9.68 1.89 -5.41
N MET A 190 9.79 1.13 -4.33
CA MET A 190 8.64 0.63 -3.55
C MET A 190 8.89 0.76 -2.05
N GLN A 191 7.80 0.90 -1.29
CA GLN A 191 7.78 0.65 0.15
C GLN A 191 7.25 -0.76 0.41
N VAL A 192 7.95 -1.53 1.22
CA VAL A 192 7.61 -2.92 1.54
C VAL A 192 7.89 -3.23 3.01
N GLU A 193 7.23 -4.23 3.56
CA GLU A 193 7.75 -4.92 4.75
C GLU A 193 8.88 -5.84 4.32
N ALA A 194 9.90 -5.97 5.14
CA ALA A 194 11.07 -6.80 4.85
C ALA A 194 10.66 -8.24 4.50
N GLY A 195 11.14 -8.72 3.35
CA GLY A 195 10.81 -10.03 2.77
C GLY A 195 9.68 -10.00 1.73
N GLN A 196 8.95 -8.91 1.56
CA GLN A 196 7.95 -8.80 0.48
C GLN A 196 8.59 -8.41 -0.85
N VAL A 197 8.09 -9.00 -1.95
CA VAL A 197 8.58 -8.75 -3.32
C VAL A 197 7.80 -7.68 -4.06
N GLY A 198 6.63 -7.29 -3.57
CA GLY A 198 5.78 -6.29 -4.23
C GLY A 198 4.78 -5.64 -3.30
N ARG A 199 4.66 -4.32 -3.42
CA ARG A 199 3.67 -3.49 -2.74
C ARG A 199 3.43 -2.21 -3.56
N GLN A 200 3.00 -1.11 -2.93
CA GLN A 200 2.85 0.17 -3.62
C GLN A 200 4.20 0.82 -3.93
N GLY A 201 4.25 1.57 -5.01
CA GLY A 201 5.46 2.23 -5.49
C GLY A 201 5.28 2.86 -6.85
N ALA A 202 6.40 3.15 -7.51
CA ALA A 202 6.42 3.67 -8.87
C ALA A 202 7.60 3.09 -9.66
N ASN A 203 7.55 3.22 -10.98
CA ASN A 203 8.58 2.71 -11.88
C ASN A 203 9.14 3.78 -12.83
N SER A 204 10.28 3.47 -13.44
CA SER A 204 10.98 4.37 -14.38
C SER A 204 10.25 4.59 -15.71
N ALA A 205 9.20 3.83 -16.01
CA ALA A 205 8.31 4.11 -17.13
C ALA A 205 7.28 5.22 -16.80
N GLY A 206 7.29 5.75 -15.57
CA GLY A 206 6.39 6.81 -15.13
C GLY A 206 5.03 6.29 -14.67
N ILE A 207 4.94 5.06 -14.19
CA ILE A 207 3.73 4.48 -13.64
C ILE A 207 3.86 4.39 -12.12
N ALA A 208 2.91 4.99 -11.39
CA ALA A 208 2.72 4.75 -9.96
C ALA A 208 1.55 3.80 -9.73
N PHE A 209 1.72 2.96 -8.72
CA PHE A 209 0.74 2.01 -8.24
C PHE A 209 0.50 2.21 -6.74
N ASN A 210 -0.73 2.53 -6.37
CA ASN A 210 -1.19 2.59 -4.99
C ASN A 210 -2.33 1.59 -4.78
N ALA A 211 -2.48 1.05 -3.58
CA ALA A 211 -3.49 0.02 -3.33
C ALA A 211 -3.95 0.00 -1.88
N ASN A 212 -5.25 -0.24 -1.69
CA ASN A 212 -5.88 -0.38 -0.38
C ASN A 212 -6.63 -1.71 -0.33
N GLY A 213 -6.67 -2.36 0.84
CA GLY A 213 -7.49 -3.55 1.04
C GLY A 213 -8.98 -3.20 0.99
N LEU A 214 -9.79 -4.04 0.34
CA LEU A 214 -11.23 -3.84 0.23
C LEU A 214 -12.05 -4.80 1.09
N GLY A 215 -11.42 -5.87 1.54
CA GLY A 215 -12.09 -6.90 2.30
C GLY A 215 -13.14 -7.69 1.49
N GLY A 216 -13.77 -8.60 2.19
CA GLY A 216 -14.78 -9.50 1.62
C GLY A 216 -14.22 -10.88 1.31
N ARG A 217 -15.09 -11.87 1.44
CA ARG A 217 -14.79 -13.28 1.16
C ARG A 217 -15.52 -13.73 -0.07
N PHE A 218 -14.80 -14.40 -0.93
CA PHE A 218 -15.31 -14.89 -2.22
C PHE A 218 -15.35 -16.42 -2.24
N ASP A 219 -15.06 -17.03 -3.36
CA ASP A 219 -15.01 -18.50 -3.50
C ASP A 219 -13.64 -19.07 -3.06
N ASP A 220 -13.54 -20.41 -3.00
CA ASP A 220 -12.33 -21.12 -2.52
C ASP A 220 -11.28 -21.35 -3.62
N ARG A 221 -11.50 -20.82 -4.84
CA ARG A 221 -10.52 -20.94 -5.92
C ARG A 221 -9.29 -20.10 -5.62
N ILE A 222 -8.12 -20.74 -5.69
CA ILE A 222 -6.85 -20.05 -5.47
C ILE A 222 -6.63 -19.03 -6.58
N GLY A 223 -6.47 -17.76 -6.18
CA GLY A 223 -5.96 -16.68 -7.00
C GLY A 223 -4.51 -16.36 -6.63
N LEU A 224 -3.90 -15.40 -7.29
CA LEU A 224 -2.54 -14.95 -6.99
C LEU A 224 -2.49 -14.02 -5.76
N PRO A 225 -1.39 -14.06 -4.98
CA PRO A 225 -1.16 -13.12 -3.90
C PRO A 225 -1.04 -11.69 -4.41
N GLN A 226 -1.58 -10.75 -3.64
CA GLN A 226 -1.53 -9.33 -4.00
C GLN A 226 -0.10 -8.79 -4.17
N THR A 227 0.87 -9.28 -3.40
CA THR A 227 2.28 -8.88 -3.55
C THR A 227 2.83 -9.24 -4.94
N VAL A 228 2.45 -10.41 -5.45
CA VAL A 228 2.84 -10.88 -6.79
C VAL A 228 2.14 -10.04 -7.88
N VAL A 229 0.84 -9.80 -7.74
CA VAL A 229 0.07 -8.99 -8.70
C VAL A 229 0.63 -7.56 -8.76
N ARG A 230 0.81 -6.91 -7.60
CA ARG A 230 1.33 -5.54 -7.48
C ARG A 230 2.72 -5.40 -8.10
N ARG A 231 3.62 -6.36 -7.85
CA ARG A 231 4.95 -6.39 -8.48
C ARG A 231 4.85 -6.55 -9.98
N THR A 232 4.00 -7.44 -10.47
CA THR A 232 3.83 -7.67 -11.91
C THR A 232 3.29 -6.43 -12.62
N VAL A 233 2.42 -5.66 -11.98
CA VAL A 233 1.93 -4.36 -12.50
C VAL A 233 3.09 -3.36 -12.60
N LEU A 234 3.89 -3.22 -11.54
CA LEU A 234 5.03 -2.29 -11.55
C LEU A 234 6.16 -2.72 -12.49
N ASP A 235 6.22 -3.99 -12.88
CA ASP A 235 7.19 -4.49 -13.88
C ASP A 235 6.83 -4.08 -15.32
N GLN A 236 5.66 -3.45 -15.56
CA GLN A 236 5.20 -3.09 -16.91
C GLN A 236 5.78 -1.75 -17.38
N GLY A 237 6.09 -1.68 -18.68
CA GLY A 237 6.66 -0.50 -19.32
C GLY A 237 5.64 0.53 -19.82
N ASN A 238 4.33 0.21 -19.78
CA ASN A 238 3.27 1.11 -20.18
C ASN A 238 1.96 0.83 -19.42
N ILE A 239 1.06 1.79 -19.44
CA ILE A 239 -0.20 1.72 -18.68
C ILE A 239 -1.16 0.65 -19.20
N ALA A 240 -1.15 0.35 -20.51
CA ALA A 240 -2.05 -0.65 -21.10
C ALA A 240 -1.68 -2.07 -20.63
N ASP A 241 -0.39 -2.39 -20.60
CA ASP A 241 0.10 -3.67 -20.09
C ASP A 241 -0.14 -3.80 -18.58
N ALA A 242 0.02 -2.70 -17.82
CA ALA A 242 -0.29 -2.66 -16.40
C ALA A 242 -1.78 -2.93 -16.12
N LEU A 243 -2.68 -2.36 -16.92
CA LEU A 243 -4.11 -2.63 -16.87
C LEU A 243 -4.43 -4.07 -17.29
N ASP A 244 -3.76 -4.59 -18.31
CA ASP A 244 -3.96 -5.99 -18.77
C ASP A 244 -3.63 -6.99 -17.65
N VAL A 245 -2.53 -6.74 -16.90
CA VAL A 245 -2.19 -7.52 -15.71
C VAL A 245 -3.35 -7.52 -14.71
N LEU A 246 -3.90 -6.37 -14.35
CA LEU A 246 -4.98 -6.25 -13.37
C LEU A 246 -6.27 -6.91 -13.86
N CYS A 247 -6.64 -6.67 -15.12
CA CYS A 247 -7.91 -7.16 -15.69
C CYS A 247 -7.92 -8.65 -15.96
N ARG A 248 -6.75 -9.26 -16.25
CA ARG A 248 -6.66 -10.70 -16.60
C ARG A 248 -6.20 -11.58 -15.45
N THR A 249 -5.64 -10.99 -14.40
CA THR A 249 -5.13 -11.75 -13.27
C THR A 249 -6.22 -11.93 -12.22
N ARG A 250 -6.49 -13.18 -11.87
CA ARG A 250 -7.32 -13.46 -10.71
C ARG A 250 -6.51 -13.29 -9.43
N ALA A 251 -6.73 -12.21 -8.72
CA ALA A 251 -6.22 -12.05 -7.37
C ALA A 251 -7.00 -12.95 -6.39
N HIS A 252 -6.36 -13.39 -5.29
CA HIS A 252 -7.02 -14.22 -4.28
C HIS A 252 -7.94 -13.42 -3.36
N ILE A 253 -7.53 -12.21 -3.02
CA ILE A 253 -8.29 -11.29 -2.16
C ILE A 253 -8.59 -9.99 -2.90
N ALA A 254 -9.60 -9.27 -2.44
CA ALA A 254 -10.00 -7.99 -3.02
C ALA A 254 -9.04 -6.85 -2.61
N SER A 255 -8.74 -5.98 -3.55
CA SER A 255 -7.97 -4.76 -3.34
C SER A 255 -8.33 -3.75 -4.42
N ASN A 256 -8.27 -2.44 -4.13
CA ASN A 256 -8.20 -1.50 -5.23
C ASN A 256 -6.77 -1.44 -5.79
N ALA A 257 -6.66 -0.88 -6.97
CA ALA A 257 -5.43 -0.63 -7.69
C ALA A 257 -5.54 0.74 -8.37
N LEU A 258 -5.02 1.77 -7.72
CA LEU A 258 -4.93 3.11 -8.29
C LEU A 258 -3.66 3.21 -9.13
N LEU A 259 -3.82 3.22 -10.44
CA LEU A 259 -2.76 3.46 -11.41
C LEU A 259 -2.74 4.94 -11.80
N THR A 260 -1.54 5.53 -11.79
CA THR A 260 -1.30 6.90 -12.25
C THR A 260 -0.12 6.90 -13.18
N CYS A 261 -0.18 7.57 -14.32
CA CYS A 261 0.97 7.70 -15.22
C CYS A 261 1.35 9.15 -15.46
N ARG A 262 2.63 9.38 -15.74
CA ARG A 262 3.24 10.70 -15.90
C ARG A 262 2.63 11.55 -17.02
N GLU A 263 1.96 10.91 -17.98
CA GLU A 263 1.26 11.57 -19.08
C GLU A 263 -0.06 12.24 -18.64
N GLY A 264 -0.41 12.21 -17.34
CA GLY A 264 -1.61 12.83 -16.83
C GLY A 264 -2.87 11.97 -17.03
N PHE A 265 -2.76 10.70 -16.70
CA PHE A 265 -3.90 9.78 -16.65
C PHE A 265 -3.87 9.00 -15.34
N ALA A 266 -5.06 8.75 -14.77
CA ALA A 266 -5.21 7.81 -13.67
C ALA A 266 -6.52 7.03 -13.81
N ILE A 267 -6.54 5.85 -13.21
CA ILE A 267 -7.70 4.99 -13.07
C ILE A 267 -7.57 4.18 -11.80
N ASP A 268 -8.65 4.01 -11.07
CA ASP A 268 -8.74 3.05 -9.98
C ASP A 268 -9.55 1.83 -10.40
N LEU A 269 -9.03 0.64 -10.14
CA LEU A 269 -9.72 -0.63 -10.31
C LEU A 269 -9.95 -1.28 -8.95
N GLU A 270 -11.20 -1.52 -8.59
CA GLU A 270 -11.57 -2.40 -7.50
C GLU A 270 -11.51 -3.85 -7.97
N THR A 271 -10.33 -4.48 -7.81
CA THR A 271 -10.09 -5.86 -8.28
C THR A 271 -10.59 -6.86 -7.25
N THR A 272 -11.43 -7.79 -7.68
CA THR A 272 -11.95 -8.85 -6.81
C THR A 272 -11.94 -10.21 -7.51
N PRO A 273 -11.99 -11.32 -6.76
CA PRO A 273 -12.17 -12.64 -7.35
C PRO A 273 -13.46 -12.83 -8.15
N ALA A 274 -14.47 -11.98 -7.94
CA ALA A 274 -15.78 -12.06 -8.60
C ALA A 274 -15.92 -11.14 -9.82
N GLY A 275 -14.99 -10.18 -10.01
CA GLY A 275 -15.06 -9.20 -11.09
C GLY A 275 -14.42 -7.88 -10.65
N HIS A 276 -14.47 -6.87 -11.51
CA HIS A 276 -13.82 -5.58 -11.27
C HIS A 276 -14.82 -4.45 -11.38
N GLY A 277 -14.69 -3.45 -10.47
CA GLY A 277 -15.23 -2.11 -10.63
C GLY A 277 -14.12 -1.16 -11.06
N TRP A 278 -14.45 0.01 -11.60
CA TRP A 278 -13.46 1.02 -11.91
C TRP A 278 -14.01 2.43 -11.79
N MET A 279 -13.11 3.36 -11.53
CA MET A 279 -13.41 4.79 -11.41
C MET A 279 -12.36 5.61 -12.13
N TYR A 280 -12.80 6.75 -12.66
CA TYR A 280 -11.92 7.76 -13.25
C TYR A 280 -11.87 9.00 -12.34
N PRO A 281 -10.77 9.77 -12.39
CA PRO A 281 -10.67 11.05 -11.70
C PRO A 281 -11.78 12.03 -12.09
N THR A 282 -12.28 12.76 -11.11
CA THR A 282 -13.14 13.92 -11.33
C THR A 282 -12.28 15.18 -11.28
N ASP A 283 -12.33 15.99 -12.33
CA ASP A 283 -11.50 17.21 -12.45
C ASP A 283 -9.99 16.97 -12.13
N GLY A 284 -9.47 15.81 -12.50
CA GLY A 284 -8.06 15.45 -12.30
C GLY A 284 -7.70 14.95 -10.90
N LEU A 285 -8.66 14.76 -10.00
CA LEU A 285 -8.47 14.20 -8.66
C LEU A 285 -9.22 12.87 -8.51
N LEU A 286 -8.55 11.87 -7.96
CA LEU A 286 -9.15 10.61 -7.54
C LEU A 286 -8.59 10.22 -6.18
N VAL A 287 -9.47 9.83 -5.26
CA VAL A 287 -9.13 9.35 -3.92
C VAL A 287 -9.81 8.02 -3.67
N HIS A 288 -9.10 7.07 -3.09
CA HIS A 288 -9.65 5.78 -2.69
C HIS A 288 -9.25 5.39 -1.27
N GLY A 289 -10.16 4.73 -0.56
CA GLY A 289 -9.95 4.21 0.79
C GLY A 289 -10.10 2.68 0.86
N ASN A 290 -10.72 2.19 1.94
CA ASN A 290 -10.90 0.76 2.20
C ASN A 290 -12.37 0.29 2.11
N HIS A 291 -13.17 0.92 1.28
CA HIS A 291 -14.54 0.51 0.98
C HIS A 291 -14.78 0.55 -0.52
N TYR A 292 -15.74 -0.22 -1.01
CA TYR A 292 -16.11 -0.20 -2.42
C TYR A 292 -16.79 1.12 -2.79
N GLN A 293 -16.23 1.83 -3.76
CA GLN A 293 -16.72 3.11 -4.28
C GLN A 293 -17.30 2.97 -5.68
N ALA A 294 -16.78 2.05 -6.50
CA ALA A 294 -17.33 1.76 -7.84
C ALA A 294 -18.59 0.90 -7.78
N GLY A 295 -18.77 0.14 -6.70
CA GLY A 295 -19.95 -0.68 -6.47
C GLY A 295 -19.62 -1.97 -5.73
N VAL A 296 -20.47 -2.35 -4.78
CA VAL A 296 -20.28 -3.59 -4.01
C VAL A 296 -20.50 -4.81 -4.94
N PRO A 297 -19.53 -5.73 -5.04
CA PRO A 297 -19.68 -6.95 -5.84
C PRO A 297 -20.93 -7.75 -5.44
N ALA A 298 -21.66 -8.29 -6.43
CA ALA A 298 -22.93 -8.96 -6.21
C ALA A 298 -22.90 -10.06 -5.13
N PRO A 299 -21.86 -10.92 -5.01
CA PRO A 299 -21.79 -11.92 -3.95
C PRO A 299 -21.71 -11.30 -2.55
N LEU A 300 -20.98 -10.17 -2.40
CA LEU A 300 -20.86 -9.47 -1.14
C LEU A 300 -22.13 -8.69 -0.79
N ALA A 301 -22.75 -8.05 -1.77
CA ALA A 301 -24.04 -7.36 -1.58
C ALA A 301 -25.13 -8.34 -1.12
N ALA A 302 -25.19 -9.54 -1.73
CA ALA A 302 -26.11 -10.61 -1.33
C ALA A 302 -25.82 -11.14 0.08
N ALA A 303 -24.56 -11.10 0.54
CA ALA A 303 -24.15 -11.50 1.88
C ALA A 303 -24.32 -10.37 2.92
N GLY A 304 -24.84 -9.19 2.54
CA GLY A 304 -25.04 -8.08 3.44
C GLY A 304 -23.73 -7.35 3.79
N TYR A 305 -22.92 -7.04 2.77
CA TYR A 305 -21.65 -6.33 2.90
C TYR A 305 -21.69 -5.14 3.86
N ARG A 306 -20.67 -5.02 4.65
CA ARG A 306 -20.37 -3.84 5.48
C ARG A 306 -18.90 -3.48 5.30
N PRO A 307 -18.54 -2.20 5.23
CA PRO A 307 -17.14 -1.79 5.20
C PRO A 307 -16.38 -2.34 6.41
N MET A 308 -15.23 -2.99 6.19
CA MET A 308 -14.38 -3.49 7.27
C MET A 308 -13.72 -2.36 8.06
N SER A 309 -13.47 -1.24 7.40
CA SER A 309 -12.94 0.01 7.99
C SER A 309 -13.96 1.13 7.78
N PRO A 310 -14.96 1.30 8.67
CA PRO A 310 -16.01 2.32 8.49
C PRO A 310 -15.47 3.75 8.48
N ASP A 311 -14.33 4.01 9.14
CA ASP A 311 -13.58 5.27 9.11
C ASP A 311 -13.18 5.68 7.67
N SER A 312 -13.03 4.73 6.77
CA SER A 312 -12.79 4.96 5.34
C SER A 312 -13.86 5.84 4.69
N LEU A 313 -15.12 5.75 5.16
CA LEU A 313 -16.22 6.61 4.70
C LEU A 313 -16.02 8.09 5.07
N VAL A 314 -15.19 8.36 6.08
CA VAL A 314 -14.79 9.72 6.50
C VAL A 314 -13.48 10.12 5.82
N ARG A 315 -12.50 9.21 5.74
CA ARG A 315 -11.17 9.50 5.22
C ARG A 315 -11.18 9.95 3.76
N VAL A 316 -11.97 9.31 2.90
CA VAL A 316 -12.04 9.64 1.48
C VAL A 316 -12.51 11.09 1.26
N PRO A 317 -13.70 11.53 1.71
CA PRO A 317 -14.14 12.92 1.49
C PRO A 317 -13.24 13.94 2.20
N ARG A 318 -12.56 13.59 3.30
CA ARG A 318 -11.60 14.49 3.96
C ARG A 318 -10.34 14.66 3.13
N ALA A 319 -9.82 13.60 2.53
CA ALA A 319 -8.69 13.67 1.62
C ALA A 319 -9.04 14.49 0.37
N GLU A 320 -10.21 14.26 -0.25
CA GLU A 320 -10.68 15.06 -1.39
C GLU A 320 -10.76 16.54 -1.06
N GLN A 321 -11.35 16.88 0.09
CA GLN A 321 -11.48 18.26 0.55
C GLN A 321 -10.11 18.91 0.77
N GLY A 322 -9.17 18.21 1.41
CA GLY A 322 -7.82 18.71 1.67
C GLY A 322 -7.01 18.89 0.39
N LEU A 323 -7.06 17.89 -0.50
CA LEU A 323 -6.32 17.90 -1.77
C LEU A 323 -6.88 18.89 -2.79
N ALA A 324 -8.14 19.33 -2.65
CA ALA A 324 -8.73 20.33 -3.54
C ALA A 324 -7.94 21.66 -3.58
N ALA A 325 -7.16 21.96 -2.54
CA ALA A 325 -6.28 23.13 -2.52
C ALA A 325 -5.14 23.07 -3.55
N LEU A 326 -4.75 21.87 -4.02
CA LEU A 326 -3.67 21.69 -5.01
C LEU A 326 -3.94 22.44 -6.32
N ARG A 327 -5.20 22.64 -6.71
CA ARG A 327 -5.57 23.39 -7.93
C ARG A 327 -5.03 24.82 -7.97
N HIS A 328 -4.65 25.37 -6.83
CA HIS A 328 -4.15 26.73 -6.67
C HIS A 328 -2.66 26.78 -6.38
N SER A 329 -1.98 25.63 -6.32
CA SER A 329 -0.53 25.59 -6.08
C SER A 329 0.23 26.22 -7.25
N THR A 330 1.32 26.89 -6.90
CA THR A 330 2.15 27.65 -7.86
C THR A 330 3.51 26.98 -8.10
N GLY A 331 3.77 25.87 -7.42
CA GLY A 331 5.01 25.12 -7.61
C GLY A 331 5.11 23.88 -6.70
N PRO A 332 6.07 22.98 -7.01
CA PRO A 332 6.13 21.66 -6.37
C PRO A 332 6.32 21.69 -4.85
N ALA A 333 7.05 22.67 -4.32
CA ALA A 333 7.26 22.79 -2.87
C ALA A 333 5.94 23.10 -2.13
N GLU A 334 5.11 23.99 -2.71
CA GLU A 334 3.79 24.30 -2.18
C GLU A 334 2.85 23.10 -2.30
N SER A 335 2.85 22.43 -3.46
CA SER A 335 2.05 21.23 -3.69
C SER A 335 2.35 20.13 -2.67
N ARG A 336 3.63 19.86 -2.40
CA ARG A 336 4.05 18.87 -1.40
C ARG A 336 3.55 19.20 0.01
N GLU A 337 3.60 20.48 0.39
CA GLU A 337 3.10 20.91 1.69
C GLU A 337 1.57 20.84 1.78
N LEU A 338 0.85 21.19 0.71
CA LEU A 338 -0.61 21.04 0.62
C LEU A 338 -1.02 19.57 0.73
N ILE A 339 -0.31 18.68 0.01
CA ILE A 339 -0.51 17.23 0.11
C ILE A 339 -0.26 16.76 1.54
N ARG A 340 0.87 17.14 2.14
CA ARG A 340 1.20 16.74 3.51
C ARG A 340 0.10 17.17 4.49
N ARG A 341 -0.40 18.39 4.39
CA ARG A 341 -1.49 18.89 5.23
C ARG A 341 -2.78 18.10 5.02
N ALA A 342 -3.15 17.83 3.76
CA ALA A 342 -4.32 17.03 3.45
C ALA A 342 -4.23 15.65 4.06
N MET A 343 -3.10 14.97 3.86
CA MET A 343 -2.84 13.62 4.38
C MET A 343 -2.62 13.57 5.90
N SER A 344 -2.57 14.72 6.56
CA SER A 344 -2.44 14.86 8.03
C SER A 344 -3.78 15.11 8.74
N ASP A 345 -4.92 14.96 8.07
CA ASP A 345 -6.25 15.20 8.66
C ASP A 345 -6.55 14.22 9.80
N HIS A 346 -7.11 14.75 10.90
CA HIS A 346 -7.40 13.99 12.11
C HIS A 346 -8.89 13.88 12.45
N LEU A 347 -9.78 14.18 11.51
CA LEU A 347 -11.21 13.95 11.76
C LEU A 347 -11.48 12.45 11.97
N GLY A 348 -11.97 12.09 13.15
CA GLY A 348 -12.18 10.69 13.56
C GLY A 348 -11.05 10.10 14.40
N HIS A 349 -10.01 10.92 14.76
CA HIS A 349 -8.88 10.44 15.56
C HIS A 349 -9.31 9.48 16.70
N PRO A 350 -8.59 8.37 16.94
CA PRO A 350 -7.31 7.99 16.33
C PRO A 350 -7.41 7.32 14.95
N GLU A 351 -8.58 6.79 14.58
CA GLU A 351 -8.87 6.17 13.28
C GLU A 351 -9.27 7.26 12.27
N SER A 352 -8.29 7.95 11.72
CA SER A 352 -8.45 9.10 10.81
C SER A 352 -7.60 8.93 9.56
N LEU A 353 -7.62 9.91 8.65
CA LEU A 353 -6.75 9.91 7.47
C LEU A 353 -5.26 9.79 7.85
N CYS A 354 -4.84 10.50 8.89
CA CYS A 354 -3.57 10.28 9.56
C CYS A 354 -3.85 9.43 10.81
N THR A 355 -3.66 8.13 10.69
CA THR A 355 -4.01 7.16 11.73
C THR A 355 -2.96 7.11 12.84
N HIS A 356 -3.43 7.11 14.08
CA HIS A 356 -2.60 7.05 15.28
C HIS A 356 -2.95 5.84 16.15
N PRO A 357 -2.01 5.34 16.99
CA PRO A 357 -2.33 4.30 17.96
C PRO A 357 -3.48 4.70 18.88
N ASP A 358 -4.48 3.82 19.03
CA ASP A 358 -5.58 4.03 19.97
C ASP A 358 -5.15 3.62 21.38
N PRO A 359 -4.98 4.57 22.31
CA PRO A 359 -4.54 4.25 23.69
C PRO A 359 -5.57 3.44 24.48
N ARG A 360 -6.80 3.30 23.97
CA ARG A 360 -7.84 2.45 24.60
C ARG A 360 -7.67 0.98 24.27
N ARG A 361 -6.85 0.63 23.27
CA ARG A 361 -6.56 -0.74 22.82
C ARG A 361 -5.20 -1.21 23.35
N PRO A 362 -5.00 -2.53 23.51
CA PRO A 362 -3.69 -3.10 23.78
C PRO A 362 -2.68 -2.71 22.69
N ALA A 363 -1.40 -2.51 23.06
CA ALA A 363 -0.35 -2.10 22.13
C ALA A 363 -0.20 -3.02 20.90
N VAL A 364 -0.46 -4.31 21.07
CA VAL A 364 -0.41 -5.32 19.99
C VAL A 364 -1.51 -5.15 18.94
N GLU A 365 -2.56 -4.41 19.27
CA GLU A 365 -3.68 -4.09 18.38
C GLU A 365 -3.57 -2.69 17.79
N HIS A 366 -2.53 -1.94 18.13
CA HIS A 366 -2.37 -0.58 17.62
C HIS A 366 -2.18 -0.56 16.10
N TRP A 367 -2.91 0.36 15.48
CA TRP A 367 -2.74 0.77 14.09
C TRP A 367 -2.11 2.14 14.02
N THR A 368 -1.34 2.40 12.99
CA THR A 368 -0.75 3.72 12.74
C THR A 368 -0.41 3.87 11.27
N THR A 369 -0.33 5.10 10.79
CA THR A 369 0.29 5.38 9.50
C THR A 369 1.77 5.02 9.59
N LEU A 370 2.18 3.96 8.88
CA LEU A 370 3.57 3.48 8.84
C LEU A 370 4.43 4.35 7.93
N VAL A 371 3.85 4.76 6.81
CA VAL A 371 4.47 5.59 5.77
C VAL A 371 3.38 6.43 5.10
N SER A 372 3.63 7.71 4.94
CA SER A 372 2.97 8.52 3.92
C SER A 372 3.93 8.67 2.75
N SER A 373 3.52 8.29 1.55
CA SER A 373 4.36 8.34 0.35
C SER A 373 3.80 9.27 -0.70
N LEU A 374 4.69 9.89 -1.46
CA LEU A 374 4.37 10.81 -2.55
C LEU A 374 5.35 10.59 -3.71
N ALA A 375 4.85 10.19 -4.87
CA ALA A 375 5.57 10.20 -6.13
C ALA A 375 5.16 11.42 -6.94
N ASP A 376 6.13 12.23 -7.33
CA ASP A 376 6.00 13.25 -8.35
C ASP A 376 6.45 12.64 -9.69
N LEU A 377 5.48 12.19 -10.48
CA LEU A 377 5.76 11.49 -11.74
C LEU A 377 6.27 12.42 -12.84
N THR A 378 6.14 13.74 -12.68
CA THR A 378 6.68 14.71 -13.63
C THR A 378 8.20 14.83 -13.48
N THR A 379 8.68 14.89 -12.23
CA THR A 379 10.12 15.02 -11.94
C THR A 379 10.82 13.70 -11.66
N GLY A 380 10.07 12.65 -11.33
CA GLY A 380 10.60 11.36 -10.91
C GLY A 380 11.01 11.31 -9.43
N GLU A 381 10.71 12.33 -8.64
CA GLU A 381 11.02 12.36 -7.22
C GLU A 381 10.07 11.47 -6.42
N TYR A 382 10.61 10.72 -5.49
CA TYR A 382 9.85 9.90 -4.55
C TYR A 382 10.15 10.35 -3.12
N LEU A 383 9.09 10.69 -2.39
CA LEU A 383 9.18 11.23 -1.04
C LEU A 383 8.39 10.37 -0.06
N VAL A 384 8.88 10.28 1.16
CA VAL A 384 8.22 9.50 2.23
C VAL A 384 8.30 10.20 3.57
N THR A 385 7.32 9.94 4.44
CA THR A 385 7.47 10.15 5.88
C THR A 385 7.70 8.79 6.55
N ALA A 386 8.60 8.72 7.53
CA ALA A 386 8.80 7.51 8.31
C ALA A 386 7.83 7.49 9.50
N GLY A 387 6.56 7.29 9.24
CA GLY A 387 5.45 7.39 10.18
C GLY A 387 4.40 8.42 9.74
N THR A 388 3.68 8.96 10.71
CA THR A 388 2.57 9.89 10.53
C THR A 388 2.99 11.22 9.88
N PRO A 389 2.30 11.71 8.82
CA PRO A 389 2.68 12.93 8.11
C PRO A 389 2.41 14.21 8.91
N CYS A 390 1.65 14.16 9.99
CA CYS A 390 1.33 15.32 10.82
C CYS A 390 2.54 15.82 11.64
N ASP A 391 3.40 14.91 12.08
CA ASP A 391 4.57 15.17 12.91
C ASP A 391 5.91 14.95 12.19
N ARG A 392 5.87 14.51 10.91
CA ARG A 392 7.05 14.25 10.10
C ARG A 392 6.95 14.93 8.73
N ALA A 393 8.04 15.55 8.31
CA ALA A 393 8.15 16.10 6.97
C ALA A 393 8.44 15.00 5.95
N TYR A 394 8.01 15.20 4.70
CA TYR A 394 8.45 14.37 3.59
C TYR A 394 9.96 14.47 3.39
N GLN A 395 10.60 13.34 3.28
CA GLN A 395 12.02 13.20 2.96
C GLN A 395 12.16 12.64 1.55
N HIS A 396 13.03 13.25 0.74
CA HIS A 396 13.38 12.71 -0.57
C HIS A 396 14.15 11.40 -0.38
N LEU A 397 13.80 10.39 -1.17
CA LEU A 397 14.67 9.23 -1.32
C LEU A 397 15.95 9.63 -2.06
N PRO A 398 17.05 8.90 -1.88
CA PRO A 398 18.32 9.20 -2.54
C PRO A 398 18.31 8.87 -4.05
N TRP A 399 17.19 8.43 -4.58
CA TRP A 399 17.01 8.01 -5.96
C TRP A 399 15.93 8.83 -6.66
N ASN A 400 16.08 9.02 -7.97
CA ASN A 400 15.02 9.47 -8.84
C ASN A 400 14.48 8.28 -9.66
N LEU A 401 13.18 8.27 -9.97
CA LEU A 401 12.56 7.20 -10.80
C LEU A 401 13.22 7.08 -12.17
N TYR A 402 13.69 8.20 -12.70
CA TYR A 402 14.27 8.30 -14.04
C TYR A 402 15.81 8.24 -14.05
N ASP A 403 16.43 7.95 -12.90
CA ASP A 403 17.84 7.60 -12.87
C ASP A 403 18.06 6.28 -13.61
N GLY A 404 19.00 6.27 -14.55
CA GLY A 404 19.42 5.07 -15.24
C GLY A 404 19.99 4.00 -14.28
N PRO A 405 20.23 2.79 -14.80
CA PRO A 405 20.73 1.66 -14.01
C PRO A 405 22.07 1.92 -13.31
N HIS A 406 22.77 2.99 -13.67
CA HIS A 406 24.07 3.38 -13.08
C HIS A 406 24.02 4.71 -12.30
N GLY A 407 22.82 5.21 -11.94
CA GLY A 407 22.69 6.40 -11.10
C GLY A 407 22.95 7.70 -11.81
N GLY A 408 22.34 7.94 -12.95
CA GLY A 408 22.29 9.21 -13.67
C GLY A 408 21.04 9.27 -14.54
N PRO A 409 20.59 10.48 -14.99
CA PRO A 409 19.40 10.57 -15.80
C PRO A 409 19.56 9.74 -17.07
N GLU A 410 18.62 8.82 -17.31
CA GLU A 410 18.55 8.12 -18.59
C GLU A 410 18.33 9.17 -19.69
N ALA A 411 19.17 9.15 -20.73
CA ALA A 411 18.97 9.99 -21.90
C ALA A 411 17.54 9.71 -22.40
N THR A 412 16.68 10.74 -22.34
CA THR A 412 15.31 10.66 -22.85
C THR A 412 15.37 10.27 -24.30
N GLY A 413 15.16 8.98 -24.58
CA GLY A 413 15.01 8.48 -25.93
C GLY A 413 13.82 9.20 -26.54
N THR A 414 14.08 10.04 -27.52
CA THR A 414 13.04 10.58 -28.39
C THR A 414 12.37 9.39 -29.07
N HIS A 415 11.21 9.02 -28.57
CA HIS A 415 10.33 8.14 -29.33
C HIS A 415 9.83 8.87 -30.56
N PRO A 416 9.87 8.22 -31.76
CA PRO A 416 9.39 8.82 -33.01
C PRO A 416 7.88 9.05 -32.99
#